data_8df69fda350a6eb033b187e9b632ffed
#
_entry.id   8df69fda350a6eb033b187e9b632ffed
#
_cell.length_a   1.000
_cell.length_b   1.000
_cell.length_c   1.000
_cell.angle_alpha   90.00
_cell.angle_beta   90.00
_cell.angle_gamma   90.00
#
_symmetry.space_group_name_H-M   'P 1'
#
loop_
_entity.id
_entity.type
_entity.pdbx_description
1 polymer ?
#
loop_
_entity_poly.entity_id
_entity_poly.type
_entity_poly.pdbx_seq_one_letter_code
_entity_poly.pdbx_strand_id
1 'polypeptide(L)'
;MEHENAKMQFSKSQISEIEQLIKNLESASPDKQKGIRGKLRKMGLYWNDFAKGYPYTLDNFRSFVKNGTISIKDANYSPTNSRNISIPTLEHKDDCSFVESLPPIADNASEILILGSMPGSLSLETGEYYANPRNSFWKIISAIYNNNKPFVNYEDKLNCLYKNHIALWDVYGSCIREGSLDGDITSPRLNDIRKFLIEHQTIRKVLLNGKEAANAFDFDFPHKYVGSTSSANAKKLEEKISEWRKALMR
;
A
#
# COMPACT_ATOMS: atom_id res chain seq x y z
N MET A 1 22.90 -21.88 -5.18
CA MET A 1 21.73 -22.68 -5.61
C MET A 1 20.54 -21.74 -5.46
N GLU A 2 20.15 -21.14 -6.60
CA GLU A 2 19.02 -20.23 -6.70
C GLU A 2 17.74 -21.06 -6.61
N HIS A 3 16.92 -20.85 -5.61
CA HIS A 3 15.56 -21.38 -5.57
C HIS A 3 14.75 -20.58 -6.57
N GLU A 4 14.58 -21.09 -7.80
CA GLU A 4 13.52 -20.65 -8.71
C GLU A 4 12.18 -20.76 -7.96
N ASN A 5 11.58 -19.63 -7.65
CA ASN A 5 10.20 -19.54 -7.20
C ASN A 5 9.31 -20.12 -8.32
N ALA A 6 8.80 -21.34 -8.11
CA ALA A 6 7.87 -21.98 -9.03
C ALA A 6 6.63 -21.07 -9.14
N LYS A 7 6.52 -20.32 -10.25
CA LYS A 7 5.37 -19.49 -10.56
C LYS A 7 4.11 -20.36 -10.55
N MET A 8 3.10 -19.97 -9.77
CA MET A 8 1.79 -20.64 -9.82
C MET A 8 1.22 -20.57 -11.24
N GLN A 9 0.75 -21.72 -11.74
CA GLN A 9 0.24 -21.83 -13.10
C GLN A 9 -1.13 -22.46 -13.12
N PHE A 10 -2.11 -21.80 -13.76
CA PHE A 10 -3.48 -22.27 -13.92
C PHE A 10 -3.93 -22.19 -15.37
N SER A 11 -4.85 -23.08 -15.79
CA SER A 11 -5.51 -22.94 -17.09
C SER A 11 -6.49 -21.76 -17.10
N LYS A 12 -6.90 -21.29 -18.27
CA LYS A 12 -7.92 -20.23 -18.39
C LYS A 12 -9.23 -20.59 -17.68
N SER A 13 -9.66 -21.87 -17.75
CA SER A 13 -10.84 -22.33 -17.05
C SER A 13 -10.68 -22.30 -15.53
N GLN A 14 -9.51 -22.69 -15.02
CA GLN A 14 -9.19 -22.61 -13.58
C GLN A 14 -9.13 -21.15 -13.09
N ILE A 15 -8.56 -20.22 -13.87
CA ILE A 15 -8.57 -18.79 -13.55
C ILE A 15 -10.00 -18.28 -13.40
N SER A 16 -10.88 -18.63 -14.36
CA SER A 16 -12.29 -18.20 -14.32
C SER A 16 -13.03 -18.78 -13.09
N GLU A 17 -12.78 -20.05 -12.75
CA GLU A 17 -13.37 -20.68 -11.56
C GLU A 17 -12.83 -20.05 -10.25
N ILE A 18 -11.54 -19.76 -10.19
CA ILE A 18 -10.91 -19.08 -9.05
C ILE A 18 -11.50 -17.68 -8.87
N GLU A 19 -11.64 -16.89 -9.94
CA GLU A 19 -12.28 -15.58 -9.89
C GLU A 19 -13.70 -15.64 -9.31
N GLN A 20 -14.50 -16.61 -9.76
CA GLN A 20 -15.86 -16.79 -9.26
C GLN A 20 -15.87 -17.18 -7.77
N LEU A 21 -14.95 -18.04 -7.34
CA LEU A 21 -14.83 -18.43 -5.94
C LEU A 21 -14.38 -17.25 -5.06
N ILE A 22 -13.46 -16.41 -5.54
CA ILE A 22 -13.01 -15.22 -4.80
C ILE A 22 -14.16 -14.21 -4.70
N LYS A 23 -14.90 -13.96 -5.78
CA LYS A 23 -16.09 -13.10 -5.75
C LYS A 23 -17.13 -13.59 -4.73
N ASN A 24 -17.35 -14.90 -4.67
CA ASN A 24 -18.25 -15.49 -3.68
C ASN A 24 -17.66 -15.37 -2.25
N LEU A 25 -16.33 -15.39 -2.09
CA LEU A 25 -15.66 -15.23 -0.81
C LEU A 25 -15.87 -13.83 -0.24
N GLU A 26 -15.80 -12.79 -1.08
CA GLU A 26 -16.00 -11.39 -0.68
C GLU A 26 -17.40 -11.12 -0.12
N SER A 27 -18.42 -11.79 -0.65
CA SER A 27 -19.82 -11.63 -0.24
C SER A 27 -20.31 -12.65 0.81
N ALA A 28 -19.46 -13.62 1.19
CA ALA A 28 -19.86 -14.70 2.07
C ALA A 28 -19.73 -14.35 3.56
N SER A 29 -20.64 -14.90 4.37
CA SER A 29 -20.50 -14.88 5.84
C SER A 29 -19.23 -15.63 6.29
N PRO A 30 -18.65 -15.31 7.48
CA PRO A 30 -17.41 -15.91 7.98
C PRO A 30 -17.43 -17.45 7.96
N ASP A 31 -18.54 -18.07 8.29
CA ASP A 31 -18.69 -19.54 8.29
C ASP A 31 -18.53 -20.15 6.89
N LYS A 32 -19.10 -19.48 5.87
CA LYS A 32 -19.02 -19.93 4.48
C LYS A 32 -17.65 -19.67 3.85
N GLN A 33 -16.94 -18.62 4.29
CA GLN A 33 -15.61 -18.28 3.81
C GLN A 33 -14.61 -19.42 3.99
N LYS A 34 -14.66 -20.14 5.11
CA LYS A 34 -13.77 -21.27 5.39
C LYS A 34 -13.91 -22.38 4.32
N GLY A 35 -15.14 -22.69 3.92
CA GLY A 35 -15.42 -23.67 2.87
C GLY A 35 -14.90 -23.23 1.49
N ILE A 36 -15.07 -21.95 1.13
CA ILE A 36 -14.60 -21.40 -0.14
C ILE A 36 -13.08 -21.39 -0.19
N ARG A 37 -12.40 -20.95 0.87
CA ARG A 37 -10.93 -21.02 0.98
C ARG A 37 -10.40 -22.46 0.88
N GLY A 38 -11.15 -23.44 1.40
CA GLY A 38 -10.84 -24.85 1.25
C GLY A 38 -10.89 -25.32 -0.21
N LYS A 39 -11.87 -24.85 -1.00
CA LYS A 39 -11.96 -25.14 -2.43
C LYS A 39 -10.80 -24.53 -3.20
N LEU A 40 -10.46 -23.27 -2.95
CA LEU A 40 -9.34 -22.59 -3.57
C LEU A 40 -8.02 -23.31 -3.31
N ARG A 41 -7.77 -23.77 -2.08
CA ARG A 41 -6.59 -24.57 -1.75
C ARG A 41 -6.55 -25.92 -2.50
N LYS A 42 -7.69 -26.59 -2.67
CA LYS A 42 -7.78 -27.83 -3.47
C LYS A 42 -7.43 -27.62 -4.94
N MET A 43 -7.65 -26.41 -5.45
CA MET A 43 -7.24 -26.00 -6.80
C MET A 43 -5.76 -25.62 -6.88
N GLY A 44 -5.03 -25.64 -5.77
CA GLY A 44 -3.63 -25.25 -5.70
C GLY A 44 -3.38 -23.77 -5.45
N LEU A 45 -4.42 -22.97 -5.14
CA LEU A 45 -4.28 -21.57 -4.79
C LEU A 45 -4.04 -21.41 -3.30
N TYR A 46 -2.78 -21.24 -2.91
CA TYR A 46 -2.35 -20.99 -1.55
C TYR A 46 -1.99 -19.49 -1.43
N TRP A 47 -2.99 -18.67 -1.07
CA TRP A 47 -2.88 -17.21 -1.08
C TRP A 47 -1.64 -16.68 -0.34
N ASN A 48 -1.33 -17.25 0.83
CA ASN A 48 -0.20 -16.78 1.64
C ASN A 48 1.18 -17.09 1.04
N ASP A 49 1.27 -17.94 0.01
CA ASP A 49 2.54 -18.31 -0.59
C ASP A 49 3.05 -17.23 -1.57
N PHE A 50 2.14 -16.41 -2.10
CA PHE A 50 2.47 -15.36 -3.08
C PHE A 50 1.84 -14.00 -2.77
N ALA A 51 0.85 -13.94 -1.88
CA ALA A 51 0.08 -12.75 -1.56
C ALA A 51 0.05 -12.47 -0.05
N LYS A 52 1.14 -12.78 0.67
CA LYS A 52 1.22 -12.55 2.11
C LYS A 52 1.04 -11.06 2.43
N GLY A 53 0.04 -10.75 3.26
CA GLY A 53 -0.31 -9.36 3.60
C GLY A 53 -1.35 -8.70 2.70
N TYR A 54 -1.72 -9.33 1.58
CA TYR A 54 -2.79 -8.84 0.71
C TYR A 54 -4.15 -9.44 1.08
N PRO A 55 -5.23 -8.64 1.11
CA PRO A 55 -6.58 -9.16 1.27
C PRO A 55 -6.93 -10.16 0.17
N TYR A 56 -7.71 -11.17 0.52
CA TYR A 56 -8.17 -12.20 -0.42
C TYR A 56 -9.32 -11.64 -1.28
N THR A 57 -9.01 -10.79 -2.26
CA THR A 57 -9.95 -10.08 -3.12
C THR A 57 -9.76 -10.40 -4.59
N LEU A 58 -10.82 -10.21 -5.37
CA LEU A 58 -10.81 -10.44 -6.82
C LEU A 58 -9.83 -9.50 -7.54
N ASP A 59 -9.78 -8.24 -7.09
CA ASP A 59 -8.89 -7.24 -7.68
C ASP A 59 -7.42 -7.60 -7.44
N ASN A 60 -7.08 -8.02 -6.23
CA ASN A 60 -5.74 -8.50 -5.93
C ASN A 60 -5.38 -9.74 -6.75
N PHE A 61 -6.29 -10.70 -6.86
CA PHE A 61 -6.05 -11.89 -7.69
C PHE A 61 -5.78 -11.52 -9.15
N ARG A 62 -6.59 -10.63 -9.74
CA ARG A 62 -6.39 -10.15 -11.10
C ARG A 62 -5.08 -9.40 -11.30
N SER A 63 -4.66 -8.64 -10.30
CA SER A 63 -3.36 -7.98 -10.29
C SER A 63 -2.24 -9.01 -10.38
N PHE A 64 -2.28 -10.10 -9.59
CA PHE A 64 -1.28 -11.17 -9.61
C PHE A 64 -1.26 -11.96 -10.92
N VAL A 65 -2.40 -12.12 -11.58
CA VAL A 65 -2.46 -12.69 -12.94
C VAL A 65 -1.83 -11.73 -13.96
N LYS A 66 -2.15 -10.44 -13.87
CA LYS A 66 -1.68 -9.42 -14.80
C LYS A 66 -0.16 -9.19 -14.71
N ASN A 67 0.40 -9.18 -13.51
CA ASN A 67 1.84 -8.97 -13.27
C ASN A 67 2.69 -10.24 -13.43
N GLY A 68 2.06 -11.38 -13.78
CA GLY A 68 2.74 -12.66 -14.05
C GLY A 68 3.17 -13.44 -12.80
N THR A 69 2.78 -13.02 -11.59
CA THR A 69 2.95 -13.81 -10.36
C THR A 69 2.17 -15.13 -10.48
N ILE A 70 0.97 -15.05 -11.08
CA ILE A 70 0.17 -16.20 -11.48
C ILE A 70 0.19 -16.28 -13.01
N SER A 71 0.68 -17.38 -13.55
CA SER A 71 0.78 -17.60 -15.00
C SER A 71 -0.40 -18.39 -15.52
N ILE A 72 -0.87 -18.08 -16.74
CA ILE A 72 -1.91 -18.83 -17.43
C ILE A 72 -1.25 -19.89 -18.32
N LYS A 73 -1.61 -21.15 -18.13
CA LYS A 73 -1.22 -22.23 -19.06
C LYS A 73 -2.15 -22.18 -20.28
N ASP A 74 -1.63 -21.87 -21.42
CA ASP A 74 -2.35 -22.10 -22.68
C ASP A 74 -2.30 -23.58 -23.03
N ALA A 75 -3.46 -24.23 -23.04
CA ALA A 75 -3.62 -25.57 -23.57
C ALA A 75 -3.60 -25.48 -25.11
N ASN A 76 -2.42 -25.51 -25.72
CA ASN A 76 -2.04 -25.65 -27.11
C ASN A 76 -0.98 -24.61 -27.52
N TYR A 77 0.26 -24.87 -27.16
CA TYR A 77 1.40 -24.34 -27.90
C TYR A 77 2.31 -25.52 -28.27
N SER A 78 2.13 -26.02 -29.50
CA SER A 78 3.13 -26.81 -30.17
C SER A 78 4.05 -25.84 -30.92
N PRO A 79 5.39 -25.93 -30.77
CA PRO A 79 6.29 -25.05 -31.49
C PRO A 79 6.43 -25.51 -32.93
N THR A 80 5.82 -24.84 -33.87
CA THR A 80 6.13 -24.95 -35.30
C THR A 80 6.74 -23.65 -35.80
N ASN A 81 8.06 -23.75 -36.06
CA ASN A 81 8.85 -23.06 -37.08
C ASN A 81 8.67 -21.56 -37.36
N SER A 82 9.69 -20.86 -36.97
CA SER A 82 10.44 -19.80 -37.68
C SER A 82 9.81 -19.17 -38.92
N ARG A 83 9.49 -17.88 -38.82
CA ARG A 83 9.86 -16.89 -39.85
C ARG A 83 10.23 -15.57 -39.19
N ASN A 84 11.46 -15.15 -39.49
CA ASN A 84 11.99 -13.84 -39.16
C ASN A 84 11.06 -12.72 -39.63
N ILE A 85 10.51 -11.97 -38.70
CA ILE A 85 10.01 -10.63 -38.96
C ILE A 85 10.78 -9.74 -38.00
N SER A 86 11.68 -8.97 -38.58
CA SER A 86 12.38 -7.89 -37.89
C SER A 86 11.37 -6.87 -37.41
N ILE A 87 11.07 -6.87 -36.12
CA ILE A 87 10.33 -5.78 -35.47
C ILE A 87 11.38 -4.77 -35.07
N PRO A 88 11.23 -3.47 -35.42
CA PRO A 88 12.16 -2.44 -34.96
C PRO A 88 12.14 -2.44 -33.43
N THR A 89 13.29 -2.50 -32.85
CA THR A 89 13.52 -2.32 -31.41
C THR A 89 13.17 -0.87 -31.08
N LEU A 90 11.93 -0.62 -30.66
CA LEU A 90 11.60 0.59 -29.93
C LEU A 90 12.17 0.40 -28.53
N GLU A 91 13.27 1.05 -28.28
CA GLU A 91 13.77 1.28 -26.92
C GLU A 91 12.72 2.08 -26.15
N HIS A 92 11.81 1.41 -25.49
CA HIS A 92 10.94 2.03 -24.48
C HIS A 92 11.76 2.22 -23.21
N LYS A 93 12.39 3.38 -23.12
CA LYS A 93 12.69 4.04 -21.86
C LYS A 93 11.39 4.63 -21.32
N ASP A 94 10.52 3.81 -20.75
CA ASP A 94 9.42 4.27 -19.90
C ASP A 94 9.18 3.22 -18.83
N ASP A 95 10.04 3.22 -17.82
CA ASP A 95 9.89 2.42 -16.59
C ASP A 95 8.95 3.14 -15.61
N CYS A 96 7.79 3.56 -16.10
CA CYS A 96 6.68 4.05 -15.27
C CYS A 96 6.00 2.87 -14.60
N SER A 97 6.41 2.51 -13.40
CA SER A 97 5.81 1.41 -12.66
C SER A 97 4.51 1.84 -11.97
N PHE A 98 3.46 1.04 -12.16
CA PHE A 98 2.25 1.13 -11.33
C PHE A 98 2.60 0.67 -9.92
N VAL A 99 2.27 1.49 -8.92
CA VAL A 99 2.54 1.23 -7.51
C VAL A 99 1.27 1.35 -6.68
N GLU A 100 1.12 0.47 -5.71
CA GLU A 100 0.02 0.49 -4.73
C GLU A 100 0.54 0.95 -3.37
N SER A 101 -0.33 1.63 -2.61
CA SER A 101 -0.04 2.09 -1.26
C SER A 101 0.01 0.94 -0.26
N LEU A 102 0.58 1.22 0.91
CA LEU A 102 0.55 0.30 2.04
C LEU A 102 -0.83 0.31 2.72
N PRO A 103 -1.22 -0.77 3.40
CA PRO A 103 -2.45 -0.81 4.19
C PRO A 103 -2.39 0.21 5.34
N PRO A 104 -3.55 0.71 5.81
CA PRO A 104 -3.59 1.63 6.94
C PRO A 104 -3.09 0.99 8.22
N ILE A 105 -2.47 1.79 9.08
CA ILE A 105 -2.14 1.45 10.46
C ILE A 105 -3.20 2.13 11.33
N ALA A 106 -4.05 1.36 11.98
CA ALA A 106 -5.08 1.88 12.88
C ALA A 106 -5.54 0.80 13.85
N ASP A 107 -6.13 1.24 14.94
CA ASP A 107 -6.90 0.43 15.87
C ASP A 107 -8.22 1.12 16.23
N ASN A 108 -9.04 0.47 17.04
CA ASN A 108 -10.33 1.02 17.49
C ASN A 108 -10.19 2.21 18.46
N ALA A 109 -8.99 2.49 18.95
CA ALA A 109 -8.69 3.60 19.86
C ALA A 109 -8.05 4.79 19.14
N SER A 110 -7.82 4.70 17.84
CA SER A 110 -7.19 5.77 17.05
C SER A 110 -8.08 7.02 17.02
N GLU A 111 -7.52 8.16 17.41
CA GLU A 111 -8.25 9.45 17.48
C GLU A 111 -7.75 10.46 16.43
N ILE A 112 -6.54 10.29 15.93
CA ILE A 112 -5.92 11.16 14.92
C ILE A 112 -5.47 10.30 13.75
N LEU A 113 -5.90 10.65 12.53
CA LEU A 113 -5.39 10.05 11.30
C LEU A 113 -4.35 10.96 10.67
N ILE A 114 -3.14 10.46 10.45
CA ILE A 114 -2.13 11.15 9.66
C ILE A 114 -2.20 10.59 8.23
N LEU A 115 -2.35 11.46 7.25
CA LEU A 115 -2.36 11.10 5.84
C LEU A 115 -1.11 11.65 5.14
N GLY A 116 -0.31 10.74 4.56
CA GLY A 116 0.69 11.08 3.55
C GLY A 116 0.08 11.16 2.15
N SER A 117 0.91 11.37 1.14
CA SER A 117 0.52 11.30 -0.28
C SER A 117 0.53 9.86 -0.79
N MET A 118 1.71 9.29 -0.89
CA MET A 118 1.98 7.93 -1.37
C MET A 118 3.30 7.44 -0.75
N PRO A 119 3.44 6.16 -0.36
CA PRO A 119 4.69 5.64 0.18
C PRO A 119 5.82 5.77 -0.85
N GLY A 120 7.04 6.13 -0.40
CA GLY A 120 8.22 6.12 -1.26
C GLY A 120 8.68 4.70 -1.60
N SER A 121 9.55 4.55 -2.59
CA SER A 121 10.01 3.24 -3.10
C SER A 121 10.55 2.33 -1.99
N LEU A 122 11.38 2.84 -1.09
CA LEU A 122 11.91 2.06 0.04
C LEU A 122 10.79 1.61 1.00
N SER A 123 9.74 2.43 1.21
CA SER A 123 8.60 2.05 2.04
C SER A 123 7.79 0.92 1.41
N LEU A 124 7.61 0.95 0.09
CA LEU A 124 6.93 -0.12 -0.65
C LEU A 124 7.74 -1.42 -0.65
N GLU A 125 9.07 -1.30 -0.81
CA GLU A 125 9.99 -2.44 -0.78
C GLU A 125 10.01 -3.14 0.59
N THR A 126 10.05 -2.35 1.67
CA THR A 126 10.15 -2.89 3.03
C THR A 126 8.81 -3.18 3.69
N GLY A 127 7.71 -2.67 3.14
CA GLY A 127 6.39 -2.72 3.79
C GLY A 127 6.27 -1.81 5.02
N GLU A 128 7.17 -0.82 5.17
CA GLU A 128 7.23 0.06 6.33
C GLU A 128 6.93 1.52 5.94
N TYR A 129 6.00 2.17 6.63
CA TYR A 129 5.77 3.60 6.46
C TYR A 129 7.01 4.42 6.83
N TYR A 130 7.32 5.40 5.95
CA TYR A 130 8.45 6.33 6.15
C TYR A 130 9.80 5.61 6.40
N ALA A 131 10.06 4.51 5.67
CA ALA A 131 11.28 3.72 5.79
C ALA A 131 12.55 4.49 5.38
N ASN A 132 12.44 5.49 4.50
CA ASN A 132 13.58 6.29 4.09
C ASN A 132 14.18 7.07 5.29
N PRO A 133 15.44 6.83 5.70
CA PRO A 133 16.06 7.47 6.87
C PRO A 133 16.23 9.00 6.73
N ARG A 134 16.15 9.52 5.49
CA ARG A 134 16.12 10.96 5.22
C ARG A 134 14.78 11.60 5.53
N ASN A 135 13.69 10.81 5.61
CA ASN A 135 12.38 11.33 6.01
C ASN A 135 12.37 11.62 7.51
N SER A 136 11.86 12.77 7.90
CA SER A 136 11.88 13.23 9.29
C SER A 136 10.74 12.65 10.13
N PHE A 137 9.77 11.92 9.56
CA PHE A 137 8.57 11.50 10.25
C PHE A 137 8.84 10.81 11.60
N TRP A 138 9.61 9.73 11.59
CA TRP A 138 9.90 8.98 12.82
C TRP A 138 10.75 9.76 13.82
N LYS A 139 11.59 10.70 13.35
CA LYS A 139 12.33 11.62 14.22
C LYS A 139 11.37 12.59 14.91
N ILE A 140 10.37 13.09 14.20
CA ILE A 140 9.34 13.98 14.76
C ILE A 140 8.49 13.23 15.78
N ILE A 141 7.98 12.03 15.44
CA ILE A 141 7.18 11.21 16.36
C ILE A 141 7.99 10.86 17.61
N SER A 142 9.26 10.49 17.47
CA SER A 142 10.13 10.23 18.60
C SER A 142 10.32 11.46 19.50
N ALA A 143 10.55 12.63 18.90
CA ALA A 143 10.73 13.87 19.67
C ALA A 143 9.48 14.31 20.45
N ILE A 144 8.29 13.92 19.97
CA ILE A 144 7.02 14.28 20.61
C ILE A 144 6.60 13.24 21.65
N TYR A 145 6.77 11.95 21.39
CA TYR A 145 6.15 10.87 22.15
C TYR A 145 7.14 9.87 22.76
N ASN A 146 8.42 9.88 22.36
CA ASN A 146 9.43 8.93 22.83
C ASN A 146 10.65 9.62 23.46
N ASN A 147 10.49 10.81 24.02
CA ASN A 147 11.56 11.57 24.67
C ASN A 147 12.82 11.74 23.78
N ASN A 148 12.61 11.90 22.47
CA ASN A 148 13.67 12.02 21.47
C ASN A 148 14.61 10.80 21.39
N LYS A 149 14.20 9.61 21.89
CA LYS A 149 14.96 8.37 21.78
C LYS A 149 14.64 7.69 20.45
N PRO A 150 15.64 7.27 19.67
CA PRO A 150 15.40 6.56 18.44
C PRO A 150 14.63 5.25 18.68
N PHE A 151 13.78 4.85 17.73
CA PHE A 151 13.14 3.56 17.75
C PHE A 151 14.14 2.47 17.35
N VAL A 152 14.07 1.31 17.99
CA VAL A 152 14.97 0.18 17.73
C VAL A 152 14.57 -0.56 16.46
N ASN A 153 13.26 -0.75 16.25
CA ASN A 153 12.69 -1.49 15.13
C ASN A 153 11.35 -0.88 14.69
N TYR A 154 10.72 -1.48 13.67
CA TYR A 154 9.44 -0.98 13.15
C TYR A 154 8.27 -1.25 14.10
N GLU A 155 8.30 -2.34 14.84
CA GLU A 155 7.28 -2.66 15.85
C GLU A 155 7.24 -1.61 16.97
N ASP A 156 8.38 -1.13 17.44
CA ASP A 156 8.44 -0.02 18.41
C ASP A 156 7.79 1.28 17.85
N LYS A 157 7.99 1.55 16.56
CA LYS A 157 7.35 2.67 15.86
C LYS A 157 5.82 2.52 15.88
N LEU A 158 5.30 1.34 15.51
CA LEU A 158 3.87 1.04 15.50
C LEU A 158 3.27 1.12 16.91
N ASN A 159 3.92 0.52 17.90
CA ASN A 159 3.51 0.58 19.30
C ASN A 159 3.43 2.02 19.82
N CYS A 160 4.35 2.89 19.39
CA CYS A 160 4.30 4.30 19.73
C CYS A 160 3.06 4.99 19.12
N LEU A 161 2.69 4.70 17.88
CA LEU A 161 1.47 5.24 17.26
C LEU A 161 0.22 4.76 18.00
N TYR A 162 0.06 3.46 18.22
CA TYR A 162 -1.10 2.89 18.93
C TYR A 162 -1.24 3.45 20.33
N LYS A 163 -0.14 3.52 21.11
CA LYS A 163 -0.16 4.08 22.45
C LYS A 163 -0.60 5.55 22.51
N ASN A 164 -0.41 6.28 21.43
CA ASN A 164 -0.80 7.69 21.32
C ASN A 164 -2.04 7.92 20.45
N HIS A 165 -2.81 6.85 20.17
CA HIS A 165 -4.06 6.89 19.44
C HIS A 165 -3.93 7.50 18.02
N ILE A 166 -2.82 7.19 17.33
CA ILE A 166 -2.52 7.73 16.01
C ILE A 166 -2.67 6.64 14.97
N ALA A 167 -3.56 6.86 14.01
CA ALA A 167 -3.64 6.11 12.78
C ALA A 167 -2.76 6.76 11.69
N LEU A 168 -2.30 5.94 10.74
CA LEU A 168 -1.45 6.37 9.64
C LEU A 168 -1.89 5.72 8.33
N TRP A 169 -2.03 6.52 7.28
CA TRP A 169 -2.33 6.08 5.93
C TRP A 169 -1.86 7.10 4.89
N ASP A 170 -2.24 6.90 3.62
CA ASP A 170 -1.97 7.80 2.51
C ASP A 170 -3.26 8.16 1.77
N VAL A 171 -3.29 9.32 1.11
CA VAL A 171 -4.45 9.74 0.31
C VAL A 171 -4.55 8.94 -0.99
N TYR A 172 -3.43 8.55 -1.58
CA TYR A 172 -3.42 7.73 -2.79
C TYR A 172 -3.30 6.25 -2.45
N GLY A 173 -4.22 5.44 -2.98
CA GLY A 173 -4.20 3.98 -2.90
C GLY A 173 -3.33 3.37 -3.98
N SER A 174 -3.21 4.04 -5.13
CA SER A 174 -2.32 3.62 -6.22
C SER A 174 -2.01 4.79 -7.16
N CYS A 175 -0.91 4.67 -7.90
CA CYS A 175 -0.53 5.64 -8.93
C CYS A 175 0.45 5.00 -9.92
N ILE A 176 0.73 5.73 -11.00
CA ILE A 176 1.90 5.48 -11.85
C ILE A 176 2.97 6.47 -11.42
N ARG A 177 4.16 5.98 -11.05
CA ARG A 177 5.24 6.83 -10.58
C ARG A 177 6.60 6.18 -10.82
N GLU A 178 7.56 6.99 -11.27
CA GLU A 178 8.97 6.66 -11.26
C GLU A 178 9.62 7.28 -10.00
N GLY A 179 10.33 6.47 -9.21
CA GLY A 179 11.00 6.97 -7.99
C GLY A 179 10.04 7.23 -6.81
N SER A 180 10.28 8.30 -6.05
CA SER A 180 9.63 8.55 -4.76
C SER A 180 9.13 9.99 -4.57
N LEU A 181 9.21 10.84 -5.60
CA LEU A 181 8.77 12.23 -5.49
C LEU A 181 7.27 12.34 -5.79
N ASP A 182 6.58 13.21 -5.06
CA ASP A 182 5.15 13.48 -5.30
C ASP A 182 4.91 14.12 -6.67
N GLY A 183 5.90 14.87 -7.18
CA GLY A 183 5.82 15.49 -8.52
C GLY A 183 5.81 14.50 -9.68
N ASP A 184 6.21 13.26 -9.44
CA ASP A 184 6.25 12.21 -10.46
C ASP A 184 4.99 11.32 -10.41
N ILE A 185 4.04 11.63 -9.52
CA ILE A 185 2.77 10.90 -9.41
C ILE A 185 1.90 11.24 -10.60
N THR A 186 1.53 10.21 -11.37
CA THR A 186 0.57 10.30 -12.48
C THR A 186 -0.54 9.26 -12.30
N SER A 187 -1.72 9.53 -12.86
CA SER A 187 -2.90 8.66 -12.77
C SER A 187 -3.22 8.18 -11.34
N PRO A 188 -3.22 9.08 -10.33
CA PRO A 188 -3.47 8.68 -8.95
C PRO A 188 -4.91 8.18 -8.76
N ARG A 189 -5.07 7.16 -7.93
CA ARG A 189 -6.36 6.69 -7.42
C ARG A 189 -6.40 6.91 -5.92
N LEU A 190 -7.44 7.55 -5.44
CA LEU A 190 -7.62 7.81 -4.01
C LEU A 190 -7.93 6.52 -3.25
N ASN A 191 -7.45 6.44 -2.02
CA ASN A 191 -7.97 5.52 -1.02
C ASN A 191 -9.38 5.95 -0.60
N ASP A 192 -10.21 5.00 -0.19
CA ASP A 192 -11.55 5.31 0.34
C ASP A 192 -11.46 5.78 1.81
N ILE A 193 -10.91 7.01 1.97
CA ILE A 193 -10.72 7.63 3.28
C ILE A 193 -12.07 7.88 3.96
N ARG A 194 -13.11 8.18 3.18
CA ARG A 194 -14.45 8.39 3.73
C ARG A 194 -14.97 7.11 4.41
N LYS A 195 -14.86 5.98 3.74
CA LYS A 195 -15.23 4.68 4.30
C LYS A 195 -14.40 4.37 5.54
N PHE A 196 -13.08 4.60 5.46
CA PHE A 196 -12.18 4.40 6.58
C PHE A 196 -12.57 5.21 7.82
N LEU A 197 -12.93 6.48 7.67
CA LEU A 197 -13.39 7.35 8.77
C LEU A 197 -14.75 6.90 9.34
N ILE A 198 -15.64 6.35 8.50
CA ILE A 198 -16.91 5.76 8.97
C ILE A 198 -16.67 4.51 9.81
N GLU A 199 -15.70 3.69 9.43
CA GLU A 199 -15.34 2.46 10.16
C GLU A 199 -14.55 2.74 11.44
N HIS A 200 -13.85 3.89 11.52
CA HIS A 200 -13.04 4.31 12.67
C HIS A 200 -13.61 5.58 13.32
N GLN A 201 -14.81 5.49 13.91
CA GLN A 201 -15.56 6.64 14.45
C GLN A 201 -14.88 7.34 15.64
N THR A 202 -13.84 6.75 16.22
CA THR A 202 -13.00 7.37 17.25
C THR A 202 -12.08 8.44 16.69
N ILE A 203 -11.79 8.42 15.38
CA ILE A 203 -10.97 9.44 14.73
C ILE A 203 -11.75 10.75 14.68
N ARG A 204 -11.15 11.81 15.23
CA ARG A 204 -11.76 13.13 15.35
C ARG A 204 -11.05 14.19 14.53
N LYS A 205 -9.83 13.89 14.07
CA LYS A 205 -9.00 14.85 13.35
C LYS A 205 -8.09 14.15 12.35
N VAL A 206 -7.91 14.77 11.18
CA VAL A 206 -6.96 14.36 10.16
C VAL A 206 -5.79 15.34 10.11
N LEU A 207 -4.56 14.86 10.06
CA LEU A 207 -3.37 15.66 9.77
C LEU A 207 -2.86 15.33 8.36
N LEU A 208 -2.74 16.35 7.53
CA LEU A 208 -2.33 16.23 6.14
C LEU A 208 -0.83 16.55 6.02
N ASN A 209 -0.02 15.51 5.84
CA ASN A 209 1.44 15.57 5.79
C ASN A 209 1.93 16.02 4.41
N GLY A 210 1.98 17.32 4.19
CA GLY A 210 2.43 17.93 2.94
C GLY A 210 1.32 18.39 2.03
N LYS A 211 1.72 19.17 1.00
CA LYS A 211 0.77 19.81 0.07
C LYS A 211 -0.02 18.80 -0.74
N GLU A 212 0.62 17.73 -1.17
CA GLU A 212 -0.03 16.73 -2.03
C GLU A 212 -1.16 16.03 -1.29
N ALA A 213 -0.92 15.60 -0.04
CA ALA A 213 -1.98 15.06 0.80
C ALA A 213 -3.10 16.07 1.04
N ALA A 214 -2.77 17.35 1.21
CA ALA A 214 -3.77 18.40 1.42
C ALA A 214 -4.60 18.70 0.16
N ASN A 215 -3.99 18.69 -1.02
CA ASN A 215 -4.68 18.91 -2.29
C ASN A 215 -5.63 17.77 -2.65
N ALA A 216 -5.26 16.53 -2.28
CA ALA A 216 -6.05 15.35 -2.58
C ALA A 216 -7.17 15.08 -1.55
N PHE A 217 -7.12 15.73 -0.37
CA PHE A 217 -8.12 15.58 0.68
C PHE A 217 -9.28 16.54 0.47
N ASP A 218 -10.37 16.03 -0.11
CA ASP A 218 -11.59 16.79 -0.41
C ASP A 218 -12.78 16.24 0.40
N PHE A 219 -12.72 16.36 1.74
CA PHE A 219 -13.76 15.89 2.64
C PHE A 219 -14.09 16.95 3.69
N ASP A 220 -15.37 17.08 4.01
CA ASP A 220 -15.84 17.87 5.15
C ASP A 220 -15.63 17.09 6.46
N PHE A 221 -14.38 17.11 6.93
CA PHE A 221 -13.96 16.46 8.17
C PHE A 221 -12.88 17.35 8.84
N PRO A 222 -12.86 17.43 10.20
CA PRO A 222 -11.86 18.22 10.90
C PRO A 222 -10.44 17.84 10.50
N HIS A 223 -9.72 18.74 9.86
CA HIS A 223 -8.37 18.48 9.39
C HIS A 223 -7.41 19.66 9.60
N LYS A 224 -6.12 19.37 9.56
CA LYS A 224 -5.05 20.36 9.64
C LYS A 224 -3.91 19.98 8.70
N TYR A 225 -3.48 20.95 7.90
CA TYR A 225 -2.24 20.85 7.14
C TYR A 225 -1.04 20.97 8.06
N VAL A 226 -0.03 20.13 7.84
CA VAL A 226 1.31 20.18 8.44
C VAL A 226 2.37 20.08 7.36
N GLY A 227 3.49 20.76 7.57
CA GLY A 227 4.60 20.72 6.62
C GLY A 227 5.09 19.30 6.40
N SER A 228 5.40 18.97 5.13
CA SER A 228 5.87 17.63 4.76
C SER A 228 7.11 17.21 5.55
N THR A 229 7.11 15.95 6.00
CA THR A 229 8.26 15.30 6.65
C THR A 229 9.34 14.86 5.67
N SER A 230 9.06 14.92 4.37
CA SER A 230 10.03 14.59 3.31
C SER A 230 11.30 15.44 3.42
N SER A 231 12.42 14.88 2.99
CA SER A 231 13.69 15.60 2.85
C SER A 231 13.64 16.70 1.77
N ALA A 232 12.68 16.65 0.86
CA ALA A 232 12.43 17.71 -0.11
C ALA A 232 11.93 19.01 0.54
N ASN A 233 11.33 18.93 1.75
CA ASN A 233 11.01 20.12 2.54
C ASN A 233 12.25 20.60 3.29
N ALA A 234 12.77 21.76 2.90
CA ALA A 234 14.00 22.34 3.43
C ALA A 234 13.91 22.92 4.87
N LYS A 235 12.70 22.93 5.50
CA LYS A 235 12.56 23.37 6.90
C LYS A 235 13.48 22.55 7.82
N LYS A 236 14.07 23.22 8.82
CA LYS A 236 14.87 22.56 9.86
C LYS A 236 14.03 21.59 10.68
N LEU A 237 14.68 20.56 11.22
CA LEU A 237 13.99 19.52 11.99
C LEU A 237 13.23 20.09 13.19
N GLU A 238 13.84 21.05 13.92
CA GLU A 238 13.25 21.69 15.08
C GLU A 238 11.96 22.45 14.75
N GLU A 239 11.94 23.12 13.60
CA GLU A 239 10.75 23.82 13.10
C GLU A 239 9.63 22.83 12.76
N LYS A 240 9.98 21.72 12.09
CA LYS A 240 9.05 20.63 11.81
C LYS A 240 8.49 20.03 13.10
N ILE A 241 9.34 19.75 14.09
CA ILE A 241 8.91 19.21 15.39
C ILE A 241 7.95 20.19 16.09
N SER A 242 8.27 21.49 16.09
CA SER A 242 7.42 22.52 16.71
C SER A 242 6.04 22.60 16.05
N GLU A 243 6.00 22.58 14.71
CA GLU A 243 4.74 22.61 13.92
C GLU A 243 3.89 21.36 14.20
N TRP A 244 4.51 20.18 14.10
CA TRP A 244 3.84 18.89 14.32
C TRP A 244 3.36 18.73 15.76
N ARG A 245 4.14 19.16 16.74
CA ARG A 245 3.73 19.14 18.15
C ARG A 245 2.46 19.95 18.38
N LYS A 246 2.38 21.17 17.83
CA LYS A 246 1.17 22.01 17.90
C LYS A 246 -0.02 21.41 17.18
N ALA A 247 0.20 20.54 16.20
CA ALA A 247 -0.86 19.88 15.45
C ALA A 247 -1.34 18.59 16.13
N LEU A 248 -0.45 17.85 16.78
CA LEU A 248 -0.75 16.58 17.46
C LEU A 248 -1.24 16.81 18.91
N MET A 249 -0.71 17.79 19.60
CA MET A 249 -1.20 18.19 20.91
C MET A 249 -2.43 19.10 20.75
N ARG A 250 -3.44 18.86 21.55
CA ARG A 250 -4.73 19.61 21.58
C ARG A 250 -4.55 21.04 22.07
#